data_38c425e849decd461471b179e39a131b
#
_entry.id   38c425e849decd461471b179e39a131b
#
_cell.length_a   1.000
_cell.length_b   1.000
_cell.length_c   1.000
_cell.angle_alpha   90.00
_cell.angle_beta   90.00
_cell.angle_gamma   90.00
#
_symmetry.space_group_name_H-M   'P 1'
#
loop_
_entity.id
_entity.type
_entity.pdbx_description
1 polymer ?
#
loop_
_entity_poly.entity_id
_entity_poly.type
_entity_poly.pdbx_seq_one_letter_code
_entity_poly.pdbx_strand_id
1 'polypeptide(L)'
;MKQRTINPGGAHLLQTLTQNFTPTGNLRRDVATFLARHGCADTAGHVVQVAAEAKRLAECFGASVEAAEVAGLLHDISAPIPNEERIAAAHAFGVEVLPEEATFPMIIHQKLSVTLARNIFGVTAPETLCAIGCHTTLKADASLLDKVVFVADKIKWDQAGEPPYLADLQQALARSLDHAAFCYLDYLWQRRATLRVVHPWLVAAHQQLQETLS
;
A
#
# COMPACT_ATOMS: atom_id res chain seq x y z
N MET A 1 -7.06 -13.46 -0.57
CA MET A 1 -7.73 -13.11 0.72
C MET A 1 -9.19 -13.53 0.65
N LYS A 2 -9.68 -14.38 1.58
CA LYS A 2 -11.12 -14.66 1.73
C LYS A 2 -11.77 -13.41 2.33
N GLN A 3 -12.63 -12.74 1.57
CA GLN A 3 -13.38 -11.59 2.05
C GLN A 3 -14.46 -12.09 3.02
N ARG A 4 -14.34 -11.75 4.29
CA ARG A 4 -15.45 -11.88 5.24
C ARG A 4 -16.46 -10.76 4.95
N THR A 5 -17.71 -11.00 5.27
CA THR A 5 -18.79 -10.03 5.04
C THR A 5 -18.56 -8.77 5.89
N ILE A 6 -18.70 -7.60 5.27
CA ILE A 6 -18.72 -6.32 6.00
C ILE A 6 -19.90 -6.35 6.96
N ASN A 7 -19.64 -6.08 8.23
CA ASN A 7 -20.70 -6.03 9.23
C ASN A 7 -21.40 -4.65 9.24
N PRO A 8 -22.52 -4.48 10.01
CA PRO A 8 -23.24 -3.20 10.05
C PRO A 8 -22.38 -1.99 10.41
N GLY A 9 -21.40 -2.15 11.31
CA GLY A 9 -20.45 -1.09 11.67
C GLY A 9 -19.56 -0.68 10.52
N GLY A 10 -19.09 -1.65 9.73
CA GLY A 10 -18.31 -1.38 8.51
C GLY A 10 -19.15 -0.69 7.42
N ALA A 11 -20.40 -1.10 7.26
CA ALA A 11 -21.32 -0.43 6.33
C ALA A 11 -21.56 1.03 6.76
N HIS A 12 -21.76 1.29 8.05
CA HIS A 12 -21.89 2.65 8.59
C HIS A 12 -20.62 3.47 8.38
N LEU A 13 -19.43 2.91 8.63
CA LEU A 13 -18.16 3.60 8.38
C LEU A 13 -17.99 3.97 6.91
N LEU A 14 -18.31 3.07 5.96
CA LEU A 14 -18.30 3.40 4.53
C LEU A 14 -19.27 4.54 4.21
N GLN A 15 -20.47 4.51 4.76
CA GLN A 15 -21.45 5.58 4.56
C GLN A 15 -20.94 6.92 5.10
N THR A 16 -20.30 6.94 6.26
CA THR A 16 -19.69 8.14 6.85
C THR A 16 -18.57 8.68 5.96
N LEU A 17 -17.67 7.82 5.51
CA LEU A 17 -16.56 8.21 4.65
C LEU A 17 -17.04 8.72 3.28
N THR A 18 -18.16 8.23 2.78
CA THR A 18 -18.71 8.63 1.48
C THR A 18 -19.80 9.70 1.56
N GLN A 19 -20.08 10.23 2.76
CA GLN A 19 -21.09 11.26 2.90
C GLN A 19 -20.79 12.46 1.99
N ASN A 20 -21.74 12.80 1.10
CA ASN A 20 -21.59 13.85 0.07
C ASN A 20 -20.39 13.65 -0.88
N PHE A 21 -19.93 12.41 -1.08
CA PHE A 21 -18.93 12.06 -2.07
C PHE A 21 -19.51 11.06 -3.07
N THR A 22 -19.42 11.39 -4.36
CA THR A 22 -19.78 10.48 -5.45
C THR A 22 -18.64 10.49 -6.46
N PRO A 23 -18.06 9.32 -6.76
CA PRO A 23 -17.03 9.21 -7.79
C PRO A 23 -17.56 9.71 -9.15
N THR A 24 -16.75 10.49 -9.85
CA THR A 24 -17.08 11.06 -11.17
C THR A 24 -16.68 10.15 -12.32
N GLY A 25 -15.90 9.10 -12.05
CA GLY A 25 -15.26 8.24 -13.04
C GLY A 25 -13.86 8.68 -13.44
N ASN A 26 -13.40 9.84 -12.97
CA ASN A 26 -11.99 10.24 -13.10
C ASN A 26 -11.25 9.88 -11.80
N LEU A 27 -10.64 8.70 -11.77
CA LEU A 27 -10.05 8.14 -10.56
C LEU A 27 -9.06 9.10 -9.87
N ARG A 28 -8.16 9.73 -10.62
CA ARG A 28 -7.17 10.66 -10.06
C ARG A 28 -7.83 11.84 -9.35
N ARG A 29 -8.84 12.44 -9.97
CA ARG A 29 -9.62 13.54 -9.40
C ARG A 29 -10.42 13.08 -8.19
N ASP A 30 -11.05 11.92 -8.30
CA ASP A 30 -11.89 11.35 -7.25
C ASP A 30 -11.09 11.02 -5.99
N VAL A 31 -9.90 10.41 -6.14
CA VAL A 31 -8.97 10.12 -5.04
C VAL A 31 -8.50 11.42 -4.37
N ALA A 32 -8.03 12.40 -5.15
CA ALA A 32 -7.60 13.69 -4.61
C ALA A 32 -8.72 14.39 -3.86
N THR A 33 -9.93 14.40 -4.42
CA THR A 33 -11.12 15.01 -3.79
C THR A 33 -11.50 14.28 -2.51
N PHE A 34 -11.50 12.94 -2.51
CA PHE A 34 -11.81 12.12 -1.34
C PHE A 34 -10.83 12.40 -0.20
N LEU A 35 -9.54 12.32 -0.45
CA LEU A 35 -8.50 12.55 0.56
C LEU A 35 -8.53 13.99 1.10
N ALA A 36 -8.63 14.98 0.22
CA ALA A 36 -8.69 16.40 0.62
C ALA A 36 -9.91 16.70 1.52
N ARG A 37 -11.08 16.12 1.24
CA ARG A 37 -12.30 16.29 2.06
C ARG A 37 -12.13 15.73 3.48
N HIS A 38 -11.27 14.77 3.66
CA HIS A 38 -10.96 14.16 4.95
C HIS A 38 -9.71 14.75 5.62
N GLY A 39 -9.22 15.90 5.11
CA GLY A 39 -8.04 16.57 5.69
C GLY A 39 -6.71 15.89 5.37
N CYS A 40 -6.66 14.94 4.41
CA CYS A 40 -5.48 14.20 4.01
C CYS A 40 -4.84 14.79 2.72
N ALA A 41 -4.63 16.10 2.67
CA ALA A 41 -4.12 16.78 1.47
C ALA A 41 -2.68 16.34 1.10
N ASP A 42 -1.83 16.09 2.10
CA ASP A 42 -0.46 15.63 1.87
C ASP A 42 -0.47 14.22 1.25
N THR A 43 -1.32 13.32 1.77
CA THR A 43 -1.52 11.99 1.19
C THR A 43 -2.05 12.08 -0.23
N ALA A 44 -2.94 13.04 -0.54
CA ALA A 44 -3.42 13.25 -1.90
C ALA A 44 -2.29 13.62 -2.88
N GLY A 45 -1.32 14.42 -2.42
CA GLY A 45 -0.11 14.72 -3.19
C GLY A 45 0.79 13.48 -3.36
N HIS A 46 1.01 12.74 -2.28
CA HIS A 46 1.83 11.55 -2.24
C HIS A 46 1.34 10.46 -3.20
N VAL A 47 0.06 10.08 -3.14
CA VAL A 47 -0.48 9.01 -3.99
C VAL A 47 -0.40 9.34 -5.50
N VAL A 48 -0.46 10.62 -5.87
CA VAL A 48 -0.25 11.06 -7.26
C VAL A 48 1.19 10.85 -7.70
N GLN A 49 2.16 11.12 -6.82
CA GLN A 49 3.58 10.90 -7.11
C GLN A 49 3.91 9.40 -7.18
N VAL A 50 3.37 8.60 -6.25
CA VAL A 50 3.52 7.14 -6.26
C VAL A 50 2.91 6.53 -7.52
N ALA A 51 1.72 6.97 -7.92
CA ALA A 51 1.07 6.51 -9.15
C ALA A 51 1.92 6.80 -10.39
N ALA A 52 2.49 8.00 -10.50
CA ALA A 52 3.37 8.36 -11.62
C ALA A 52 4.65 7.49 -11.65
N GLU A 53 5.23 7.22 -10.49
CA GLU A 53 6.41 6.36 -10.38
C GLU A 53 6.07 4.90 -10.66
N ALA A 54 4.94 4.39 -10.15
CA ALA A 54 4.46 3.04 -10.43
C ALA A 54 4.24 2.82 -11.94
N LYS A 55 3.67 3.81 -12.65
CA LYS A 55 3.56 3.77 -14.12
C LYS A 55 4.91 3.63 -14.78
N ARG A 56 5.86 4.49 -14.42
CA ARG A 56 7.22 4.47 -14.97
C ARG A 56 7.90 3.11 -14.73
N LEU A 57 7.78 2.57 -13.53
CA LEU A 57 8.32 1.24 -13.22
C LEU A 57 7.61 0.13 -13.99
N ALA A 58 6.29 0.21 -14.13
CA ALA A 58 5.52 -0.75 -14.91
C ALA A 58 5.95 -0.78 -16.39
N GLU A 59 6.15 0.40 -17.00
CA GLU A 59 6.70 0.52 -18.36
C GLU A 59 8.10 -0.09 -18.47
N CYS A 60 8.98 0.17 -17.49
CA CYS A 60 10.36 -0.34 -17.51
C CYS A 60 10.44 -1.86 -17.34
N PHE A 61 9.57 -2.45 -16.52
CA PHE A 61 9.65 -3.86 -16.12
C PHE A 61 8.56 -4.75 -16.75
N GLY A 62 7.67 -4.21 -17.58
CA GLY A 62 6.67 -4.99 -18.30
C GLY A 62 5.45 -5.39 -17.48
N ALA A 63 5.12 -4.61 -16.43
CA ALA A 63 3.84 -4.76 -15.71
C ALA A 63 2.71 -3.97 -16.39
N SER A 64 1.46 -4.22 -15.97
CA SER A 64 0.32 -3.43 -16.43
C SER A 64 0.42 -1.97 -15.94
N VAL A 65 0.62 -1.05 -16.86
CA VAL A 65 0.75 0.40 -16.59
C VAL A 65 -0.53 0.96 -15.97
N GLU A 66 -1.69 0.55 -16.48
CA GLU A 66 -2.99 0.96 -15.96
C GLU A 66 -3.21 0.44 -14.53
N ALA A 67 -2.94 -0.85 -14.29
CA ALA A 67 -3.07 -1.44 -12.97
C ALA A 67 -2.11 -0.80 -11.95
N ALA A 68 -0.89 -0.46 -12.38
CA ALA A 68 0.10 0.22 -11.56
C ALA A 68 -0.34 1.64 -11.17
N GLU A 69 -0.92 2.41 -12.12
CA GLU A 69 -1.47 3.73 -11.84
C GLU A 69 -2.63 3.65 -10.83
N VAL A 70 -3.57 2.73 -11.06
CA VAL A 70 -4.73 2.53 -10.18
C VAL A 70 -4.27 2.14 -8.78
N ALA A 71 -3.35 1.17 -8.66
CA ALA A 71 -2.84 0.73 -7.37
C ALA A 71 -2.06 1.85 -6.65
N GLY A 72 -1.22 2.60 -7.37
CA GLY A 72 -0.49 3.74 -6.82
C GLY A 72 -1.40 4.86 -6.33
N LEU A 73 -2.50 5.18 -7.04
CA LEU A 73 -3.48 6.16 -6.59
C LEU A 73 -4.24 5.72 -5.32
N LEU A 74 -4.43 4.42 -5.12
CA LEU A 74 -5.31 3.90 -4.08
C LEU A 74 -4.58 3.20 -2.92
N HIS A 75 -3.23 3.10 -2.96
CA HIS A 75 -2.50 2.35 -1.92
C HIS A 75 -2.75 2.91 -0.51
N ASP A 76 -2.87 4.22 -0.38
CA ASP A 76 -3.08 4.94 0.88
C ASP A 76 -4.47 5.55 1.05
N ILE A 77 -5.46 5.06 0.30
CA ILE A 77 -6.82 5.62 0.33
C ILE A 77 -7.50 5.48 1.70
N SER A 78 -6.97 4.66 2.60
CA SER A 78 -7.46 4.51 3.98
C SER A 78 -6.88 5.54 4.96
N ALA A 79 -6.08 6.50 4.51
CA ALA A 79 -5.53 7.58 5.34
C ALA A 79 -6.57 8.33 6.21
N PRO A 80 -7.84 8.53 5.76
CA PRO A 80 -8.88 9.12 6.59
C PRO A 80 -9.22 8.35 7.87
N ILE A 81 -8.80 7.08 8.00
CA ILE A 81 -9.04 6.28 9.22
C ILE A 81 -7.87 6.49 10.18
N PRO A 82 -8.09 7.15 11.35
CA PRO A 82 -7.04 7.39 12.33
C PRO A 82 -6.40 6.09 12.85
N ASN A 83 -5.12 6.14 13.24
CA ASN A 83 -4.40 4.94 13.71
C ASN A 83 -5.12 4.18 14.82
N GLU A 84 -5.69 4.91 15.78
CA GLU A 84 -6.43 4.37 16.92
C GLU A 84 -7.73 3.67 16.53
N GLU A 85 -8.30 3.99 15.38
CA GLU A 85 -9.55 3.41 14.88
C GLU A 85 -9.32 2.25 13.89
N ARG A 86 -8.11 2.07 13.37
CA ARG A 86 -7.81 1.11 12.29
C ARG A 86 -8.12 -0.33 12.63
N ILE A 87 -7.87 -0.76 13.87
CA ILE A 87 -8.17 -2.14 14.29
C ILE A 87 -9.68 -2.36 14.38
N ALA A 88 -10.41 -1.40 14.94
CA ALA A 88 -11.88 -1.47 14.99
C ALA A 88 -12.47 -1.47 13.57
N ALA A 89 -11.97 -0.62 12.69
CA ALA A 89 -12.37 -0.58 11.27
C ALA A 89 -12.06 -1.91 10.56
N ALA A 90 -10.90 -2.51 10.81
CA ALA A 90 -10.52 -3.80 10.22
C ALA A 90 -11.52 -4.90 10.64
N HIS A 91 -11.85 -4.99 11.92
CA HIS A 91 -12.87 -5.93 12.40
C HIS A 91 -14.25 -5.65 11.78
N ALA A 92 -14.64 -4.36 11.68
CA ALA A 92 -15.91 -3.97 11.07
C ALA A 92 -16.01 -4.33 9.59
N PHE A 93 -14.90 -4.25 8.87
CA PHE A 93 -14.77 -4.65 7.46
C PHE A 93 -14.55 -6.16 7.26
N GLY A 94 -14.42 -6.96 8.32
CA GLY A 94 -14.08 -8.37 8.24
C GLY A 94 -12.66 -8.63 7.74
N VAL A 95 -11.75 -7.67 7.93
CA VAL A 95 -10.34 -7.80 7.61
C VAL A 95 -9.63 -8.56 8.72
N GLU A 96 -8.80 -9.52 8.36
CA GLU A 96 -7.97 -10.26 9.31
C GLU A 96 -6.89 -9.34 9.90
N VAL A 97 -6.80 -9.32 11.22
CA VAL A 97 -5.80 -8.56 11.98
C VAL A 97 -4.76 -9.53 12.53
N LEU A 98 -3.50 -9.31 12.21
CA LEU A 98 -2.37 -10.06 12.77
C LEU A 98 -1.93 -9.44 14.11
N PRO A 99 -1.28 -10.21 15.01
CA PRO A 99 -0.78 -9.68 16.29
C PRO A 99 0.13 -8.46 16.13
N GLU A 100 0.98 -8.46 15.12
CA GLU A 100 1.88 -7.34 14.79
C GLU A 100 1.11 -6.09 14.36
N GLU A 101 0.02 -6.27 13.61
CA GLU A 101 -0.86 -5.17 13.18
C GLU A 101 -1.70 -4.63 14.37
N ALA A 102 -2.10 -5.49 15.29
CA ALA A 102 -2.76 -5.06 16.54
C ALA A 102 -1.80 -4.25 17.42
N THR A 103 -0.51 -4.63 17.46
CA THR A 103 0.54 -3.93 18.22
C THR A 103 0.95 -2.60 17.54
N PHE A 104 0.95 -2.55 16.21
CA PHE A 104 1.29 -1.36 15.44
C PHE A 104 0.26 -1.12 14.32
N PRO A 105 -0.89 -0.50 14.64
CA PRO A 105 -2.03 -0.34 13.74
C PRO A 105 -1.72 0.46 12.46
N MET A 106 -0.59 1.17 12.42
CA MET A 106 -0.18 1.87 11.21
C MET A 106 -0.07 0.90 10.02
N ILE A 107 0.43 -0.32 10.22
CA ILE A 107 0.68 -1.27 9.12
C ILE A 107 -0.62 -1.74 8.44
N ILE A 108 -1.72 -1.89 9.17
CA ILE A 108 -2.96 -2.46 8.63
C ILE A 108 -3.65 -1.56 7.59
N HIS A 109 -3.19 -0.29 7.44
CA HIS A 109 -3.75 0.62 6.43
C HIS A 109 -3.71 0.02 5.01
N GLN A 110 -2.68 -0.74 4.66
CA GLN A 110 -2.59 -1.44 3.38
C GLN A 110 -3.80 -2.36 3.13
N LYS A 111 -4.27 -3.09 4.15
CA LYS A 111 -5.44 -3.97 4.05
C LYS A 111 -6.75 -3.18 4.06
N LEU A 112 -6.82 -2.10 4.83
CA LEU A 112 -7.96 -1.18 4.83
C LEU A 112 -8.10 -0.47 3.49
N SER A 113 -7.00 -0.07 2.86
CA SER A 113 -6.99 0.52 1.52
C SER A 113 -7.58 -0.42 0.47
N VAL A 114 -7.34 -1.74 0.56
CA VAL A 114 -8.02 -2.73 -0.30
C VAL A 114 -9.53 -2.66 -0.15
N THR A 115 -10.02 -2.56 1.08
CA THR A 115 -11.47 -2.49 1.35
C THR A 115 -12.09 -1.22 0.75
N LEU A 116 -11.44 -0.06 0.95
CA LEU A 116 -11.93 1.21 0.41
C LEU A 116 -11.81 1.28 -1.12
N ALA A 117 -10.70 0.81 -1.70
CA ALA A 117 -10.53 0.73 -3.15
C ALA A 117 -11.65 -0.08 -3.81
N ARG A 118 -12.03 -1.20 -3.20
CA ARG A 118 -13.11 -2.06 -3.70
C ARG A 118 -14.50 -1.42 -3.54
N ASN A 119 -14.82 -0.91 -2.34
CA ASN A 119 -16.20 -0.54 -2.00
C ASN A 119 -16.55 0.90 -2.37
N ILE A 120 -15.56 1.80 -2.46
CA ILE A 120 -15.77 3.22 -2.81
C ILE A 120 -15.41 3.49 -4.27
N PHE A 121 -14.31 2.91 -4.75
CA PHE A 121 -13.78 3.19 -6.10
C PHE A 121 -14.04 2.06 -7.10
N GLY A 122 -14.70 0.97 -6.69
CA GLY A 122 -15.15 -0.10 -7.59
C GLY A 122 -14.03 -0.96 -8.17
N VAL A 123 -12.84 -0.98 -7.56
CA VAL A 123 -11.72 -1.82 -8.04
C VAL A 123 -12.03 -3.28 -7.80
N THR A 124 -12.06 -4.09 -8.88
CA THR A 124 -12.35 -5.52 -8.81
C THR A 124 -11.18 -6.40 -9.24
N ALA A 125 -10.19 -5.83 -9.95
CA ALA A 125 -9.02 -6.56 -10.45
C ALA A 125 -8.19 -7.14 -9.28
N PRO A 126 -8.05 -8.47 -9.16
CA PRO A 126 -7.39 -9.09 -8.01
C PRO A 126 -5.92 -8.67 -7.86
N GLU A 127 -5.21 -8.54 -8.97
CA GLU A 127 -3.80 -8.13 -8.99
C GLU A 127 -3.62 -6.70 -8.47
N THR A 128 -4.48 -5.76 -8.85
CA THR A 128 -4.46 -4.38 -8.36
C THR A 128 -4.73 -4.32 -6.85
N LEU A 129 -5.76 -5.04 -6.40
CA LEU A 129 -6.09 -5.12 -4.97
C LEU A 129 -4.98 -5.81 -4.15
N CYS A 130 -4.28 -6.77 -4.75
CA CYS A 130 -3.14 -7.43 -4.12
C CYS A 130 -1.98 -6.44 -3.92
N ALA A 131 -1.63 -5.67 -4.95
CA ALA A 131 -0.58 -4.67 -4.90
C ALA A 131 -0.88 -3.58 -3.85
N ILE A 132 -2.11 -3.08 -3.80
CA ILE A 132 -2.57 -2.19 -2.74
C ILE A 132 -2.38 -2.84 -1.36
N GLY A 133 -2.74 -4.12 -1.21
CA GLY A 133 -2.79 -4.81 0.08
C GLY A 133 -1.44 -5.22 0.67
N CYS A 134 -0.34 -5.07 -0.05
CA CYS A 134 1.00 -5.42 0.43
C CYS A 134 2.06 -4.34 0.20
N HIS A 135 1.67 -3.12 -0.17
CA HIS A 135 2.60 -2.05 -0.51
C HIS A 135 3.51 -1.61 0.65
N THR A 136 3.09 -1.84 1.90
CA THR A 136 3.88 -1.47 3.08
C THR A 136 4.92 -2.53 3.46
N THR A 137 4.51 -3.79 3.45
CA THR A 137 5.31 -4.90 3.99
C THR A 137 5.91 -5.80 2.91
N LEU A 138 5.40 -5.72 1.69
CA LEU A 138 5.49 -6.76 0.69
C LEU A 138 4.95 -8.10 1.25
N LYS A 139 5.16 -9.21 0.55
CA LYS A 139 4.81 -10.58 0.95
C LYS A 139 5.60 -11.58 0.16
N ALA A 140 5.66 -12.83 0.61
CA ALA A 140 6.14 -13.94 -0.23
C ALA A 140 5.27 -14.09 -1.49
N ASP A 141 5.85 -14.63 -2.55
CA ASP A 141 5.22 -14.81 -3.87
C ASP A 141 4.60 -13.51 -4.43
N ALA A 142 5.28 -12.37 -4.14
CA ALA A 142 4.87 -11.08 -4.66
C ALA A 142 4.94 -11.06 -6.19
N SER A 143 3.82 -10.67 -6.81
CA SER A 143 3.76 -10.48 -8.26
C SER A 143 4.65 -9.32 -8.72
N LEU A 144 4.85 -9.20 -10.02
CA LEU A 144 5.56 -8.05 -10.60
C LEU A 144 4.87 -6.73 -10.21
N LEU A 145 3.54 -6.68 -10.26
CA LEU A 145 2.77 -5.49 -9.89
C LEU A 145 2.87 -5.16 -8.39
N ASP A 146 2.86 -6.17 -7.52
CA ASP A 146 3.06 -5.98 -6.08
C ASP A 146 4.39 -5.26 -5.81
N LYS A 147 5.47 -5.72 -6.46
CA LYS A 147 6.82 -5.14 -6.34
C LYS A 147 6.92 -3.76 -6.96
N VAL A 148 6.25 -3.50 -8.09
CA VAL A 148 6.17 -2.17 -8.73
C VAL A 148 5.60 -1.14 -7.76
N VAL A 149 4.44 -1.42 -7.17
CA VAL A 149 3.77 -0.47 -6.26
C VAL A 149 4.58 -0.30 -4.97
N PHE A 150 5.09 -1.41 -4.41
CA PHE A 150 5.94 -1.38 -3.23
C PHE A 150 7.19 -0.51 -3.43
N VAL A 151 7.94 -0.70 -4.51
CA VAL A 151 9.17 0.06 -4.80
C VAL A 151 8.85 1.52 -5.13
N ALA A 152 7.78 1.79 -5.88
CA ALA A 152 7.35 3.14 -6.22
C ALA A 152 7.05 3.98 -4.97
N ASP A 153 6.36 3.40 -3.98
CA ASP A 153 6.07 4.03 -2.70
C ASP A 153 7.36 4.36 -1.91
N LYS A 154 8.35 3.44 -1.92
CA LYS A 154 9.62 3.68 -1.22
C LYS A 154 10.51 4.73 -1.91
N ILE A 155 10.38 4.91 -3.23
CA ILE A 155 11.04 5.98 -3.97
C ILE A 155 10.39 7.34 -3.67
N LYS A 156 9.06 7.39 -3.54
CA LYS A 156 8.30 8.61 -3.30
C LYS A 156 8.06 8.81 -1.80
N TRP A 157 9.13 9.14 -1.11
CA TRP A 157 9.14 9.43 0.32
C TRP A 157 8.14 10.54 0.70
N ASP A 158 7.34 10.31 1.74
CA ASP A 158 6.29 11.21 2.23
C ASP A 158 6.70 12.01 3.50
N GLN A 159 7.93 11.84 3.95
CA GLN A 159 8.48 12.53 5.13
C GLN A 159 9.52 13.56 4.72
N ALA A 160 9.88 14.45 5.66
CA ALA A 160 10.90 15.46 5.43
C ALA A 160 12.29 14.84 5.20
N GLY A 161 13.02 15.38 4.23
CA GLY A 161 14.36 14.92 3.89
C GLY A 161 14.39 13.83 2.82
N GLU A 162 15.55 13.22 2.65
CA GLU A 162 15.77 12.15 1.69
C GLU A 162 15.82 10.79 2.42
N PRO A 163 15.17 9.74 1.87
CA PRO A 163 15.20 8.44 2.53
C PRO A 163 16.62 7.89 2.60
N PRO A 164 17.08 7.40 3.76
CA PRO A 164 18.48 6.97 3.93
C PRO A 164 18.87 5.75 3.10
N TYR A 165 17.91 5.05 2.52
CA TYR A 165 18.09 3.87 1.64
C TYR A 165 17.95 4.22 0.15
N LEU A 166 17.61 5.46 -0.23
CA LEU A 166 17.20 5.78 -1.60
C LEU A 166 18.30 5.54 -2.63
N ALA A 167 19.53 5.94 -2.33
CA ALA A 167 20.66 5.75 -3.24
C ALA A 167 20.93 4.27 -3.52
N ASP A 168 20.94 3.45 -2.47
CA ASP A 168 21.15 2.00 -2.58
C ASP A 168 19.98 1.33 -3.32
N LEU A 169 18.74 1.76 -3.05
CA LEU A 169 17.55 1.25 -3.74
C LEU A 169 17.59 1.58 -5.22
N GLN A 170 17.98 2.81 -5.61
CA GLN A 170 18.10 3.20 -7.02
C GLN A 170 19.20 2.41 -7.74
N GLN A 171 20.35 2.18 -7.08
CA GLN A 171 21.39 1.32 -7.63
C GLN A 171 20.92 -0.13 -7.81
N ALA A 172 20.20 -0.67 -6.83
CA ALA A 172 19.61 -2.00 -6.90
C ALA A 172 18.55 -2.09 -8.02
N LEU A 173 17.74 -1.05 -8.19
CA LEU A 173 16.72 -0.96 -9.24
C LEU A 173 17.32 -1.03 -10.66
N ALA A 174 18.53 -0.50 -10.86
CA ALA A 174 19.25 -0.62 -12.14
C ALA A 174 19.59 -2.08 -12.49
N ARG A 175 19.62 -2.99 -11.51
CA ARG A 175 19.83 -4.43 -11.72
C ARG A 175 18.51 -5.15 -12.00
N SER A 176 17.53 -5.00 -11.11
CA SER A 176 16.16 -5.51 -11.28
C SER A 176 15.23 -4.96 -10.19
N LEU A 177 13.92 -5.13 -10.41
CA LEU A 177 12.90 -4.78 -9.43
C LEU A 177 13.01 -5.65 -8.16
N ASP A 178 13.43 -6.92 -8.27
CA ASP A 178 13.65 -7.81 -7.13
C ASP A 178 14.81 -7.33 -6.26
N HIS A 179 15.91 -6.87 -6.86
CA HIS A 179 17.00 -6.27 -6.12
C HIS A 179 16.58 -5.00 -5.38
N ALA A 180 15.75 -4.14 -6.01
CA ALA A 180 15.25 -2.94 -5.36
C ALA A 180 14.31 -3.26 -4.19
N ALA A 181 13.40 -4.20 -4.37
CA ALA A 181 12.51 -4.66 -3.30
C ALA A 181 13.31 -5.27 -2.14
N PHE A 182 14.28 -6.13 -2.45
CA PHE A 182 15.16 -6.73 -1.45
C PHE A 182 15.99 -5.69 -0.70
N CYS A 183 16.54 -4.71 -1.39
CA CYS A 183 17.33 -3.63 -0.79
C CYS A 183 16.55 -2.91 0.34
N TYR A 184 15.28 -2.56 0.12
CA TYR A 184 14.48 -1.94 1.16
C TYR A 184 14.10 -2.91 2.29
N LEU A 185 13.74 -4.16 1.96
CA LEU A 185 13.43 -5.17 2.97
C LEU A 185 14.65 -5.48 3.84
N ASP A 186 15.84 -5.56 3.24
CA ASP A 186 17.09 -5.79 3.97
C ASP A 186 17.47 -4.57 4.83
N TYR A 187 17.25 -3.35 4.34
CA TYR A 187 17.39 -2.13 5.14
C TYR A 187 16.57 -2.21 6.44
N LEU A 188 15.33 -2.68 6.38
CA LEU A 188 14.49 -2.89 7.57
C LEU A 188 14.97 -4.08 8.40
N TRP A 189 15.36 -5.18 7.75
CA TRP A 189 15.85 -6.38 8.43
C TRP A 189 17.10 -6.14 9.26
N GLN A 190 18.04 -5.37 8.76
CA GLN A 190 19.24 -4.97 9.50
C GLN A 190 18.91 -4.14 10.75
N ARG A 191 17.76 -3.47 10.76
CA ARG A 191 17.25 -2.63 11.86
C ARG A 191 16.13 -3.28 12.67
N ARG A 192 15.85 -4.56 12.44
CA ARG A 192 14.69 -5.26 13.05
C ARG A 192 14.61 -5.18 14.57
N ALA A 193 15.76 -5.08 15.26
CA ALA A 193 15.79 -4.94 16.72
C ALA A 193 15.26 -3.58 17.22
N THR A 194 15.18 -2.57 16.35
CA THR A 194 14.67 -1.23 16.67
C THR A 194 13.28 -0.96 16.12
N LEU A 195 12.73 -1.85 15.31
CA LEU A 195 11.38 -1.74 14.80
C LEU A 195 10.36 -2.01 15.91
N ARG A 196 9.23 -1.32 15.88
CA ARG A 196 8.12 -1.58 16.83
C ARG A 196 7.60 -3.00 16.71
N VAL A 197 7.53 -3.50 15.48
CA VAL A 197 7.17 -4.89 15.14
C VAL A 197 7.92 -5.31 13.89
N VAL A 198 8.16 -6.61 13.76
CA VAL A 198 8.66 -7.21 12.50
C VAL A 198 7.49 -8.00 11.91
N HIS A 199 6.90 -7.46 10.85
CA HIS A 199 5.71 -8.04 10.25
C HIS A 199 6.03 -9.38 9.56
N PRO A 200 5.22 -10.46 9.73
CA PRO A 200 5.53 -11.79 9.18
C PRO A 200 5.60 -11.80 7.65
N TRP A 201 4.83 -10.96 6.97
CA TRP A 201 4.92 -10.84 5.52
C TRP A 201 6.26 -10.25 5.05
N LEU A 202 6.79 -9.25 5.78
CA LEU A 202 8.11 -8.70 5.52
C LEU A 202 9.19 -9.78 5.68
N VAL A 203 9.11 -10.56 6.74
CA VAL A 203 10.07 -11.66 6.99
C VAL A 203 10.05 -12.66 5.84
N ALA A 204 8.86 -13.12 5.45
CA ALA A 204 8.70 -14.09 4.37
C ALA A 204 9.18 -13.56 3.02
N ALA A 205 8.87 -12.30 2.69
CA ALA A 205 9.33 -11.65 1.46
C ALA A 205 10.86 -11.46 1.44
N HIS A 206 11.44 -11.04 2.56
CA HIS A 206 12.90 -10.88 2.70
C HIS A 206 13.62 -12.21 2.49
N GLN A 207 13.18 -13.27 3.17
CA GLN A 207 13.78 -14.61 3.05
C GLN A 207 13.71 -15.13 1.62
N GLN A 208 12.54 -15.06 0.99
CA GLN A 208 12.36 -15.52 -0.38
C GLN A 208 13.24 -14.75 -1.38
N LEU A 209 13.28 -13.42 -1.29
CA LEU A 209 14.12 -12.63 -2.19
C LEU A 209 15.61 -12.85 -1.94
N GLN A 210 16.03 -13.06 -0.70
CA GLN A 210 17.39 -13.43 -0.37
C GLN A 210 17.81 -14.74 -1.05
N GLU A 211 16.96 -15.77 -0.97
CA GLU A 211 17.20 -17.08 -1.62
C GLU A 211 17.21 -16.97 -3.15
N THR A 212 16.32 -16.13 -3.72
CA THR A 212 16.20 -15.96 -5.18
C THR A 212 17.37 -15.20 -5.78
N LEU A 213 17.98 -14.28 -5.02
CA LEU A 213 19.04 -13.39 -5.50
C LEU A 213 20.46 -13.87 -5.13
N SER A 214 20.59 -14.95 -4.34
CA SER A 214 21.85 -15.61 -4.00
C SER A 214 22.31 -16.53 -5.13
#